data_794a2453a2122d801585ae139358068d
#
_entry.id   794a2453a2122d801585ae139358068d
#
_cell.length_a   1.000
_cell.length_b   1.000
_cell.length_c   1.000
_cell.angle_alpha   90.00
_cell.angle_beta   90.00
_cell.angle_gamma   90.00
#
_symmetry.space_group_name_H-M   'P 1'
#
loop_
_entity.id
_entity.type
_entity.pdbx_description
1 polymer ?
#
loop_
_entity_poly.entity_id
_entity_poly.type
_entity_poly.pdbx_seq_one_letter_code
_entity_poly.pdbx_strand_id
1 'polypeptide(L)'
;GLGDVYKRQALKQIDYKKDVDGFNPVNVGKLSLGQDCFVSCTPYGIIKMLEEYKIPIEGKNAVIIGRSNIVGKPLIQCLLSKNATVTVCHSKTQNIEEITKNSDIIIAAMGKPKFLKGNMVKQGATVIDVGINRMENGKIVGDVDFEEVSKKTSYITPVPGGVGPMTIAMLMNNIVTVSYTHLRAHETDQY
;
A
#
# COMPACT_ATOMS: atom_id res chain seq x y z
N GLY A 1 -4.92 10.69 20.35
CA GLY A 1 -5.75 10.62 21.56
C GLY A 1 -5.53 9.32 22.33
N LEU A 2 -6.26 9.12 23.44
CA LEU A 2 -6.15 7.91 24.28
C LEU A 2 -6.35 6.62 23.46
N GLY A 3 -7.27 6.61 22.48
CA GLY A 3 -7.51 5.48 21.60
C GLY A 3 -6.28 5.02 20.80
N ASP A 4 -5.43 5.95 20.36
CA ASP A 4 -4.21 5.62 19.62
C ASP A 4 -3.14 5.00 20.54
N VAL A 5 -3.10 5.38 21.81
CA VAL A 5 -2.19 4.82 22.82
C VAL A 5 -2.57 3.35 23.10
N TYR A 6 -3.86 3.08 23.37
CA TYR A 6 -4.36 1.73 23.59
C TYR A 6 -4.18 0.83 22.36
N LYS A 7 -4.44 1.35 21.17
CA LYS A 7 -4.24 0.60 19.92
C LYS A 7 -2.77 0.19 19.74
N ARG A 8 -1.84 1.10 20.00
CA ARG A 8 -0.39 0.80 19.94
C ARG A 8 0.03 -0.20 21.01
N GLN A 9 -0.54 -0.14 22.22
CA GLN A 9 -0.26 -1.10 23.29
C GLN A 9 -0.78 -2.49 22.91
N ALA A 10 -2.01 -2.61 22.39
CA ALA A 10 -2.57 -3.87 21.94
C ALA A 10 -1.73 -4.51 20.81
N LEU A 11 -1.31 -3.73 19.81
CA LEU A 11 -0.46 -4.22 18.73
C LEU A 11 0.89 -4.76 19.21
N LYS A 12 1.46 -4.21 20.29
CA LYS A 12 2.71 -4.70 20.89
C LYS A 12 2.55 -6.03 21.62
N GLN A 13 1.34 -6.39 22.06
CA GLN A 13 1.07 -7.66 22.74
C GLN A 13 0.92 -8.84 21.77
N ILE A 14 0.67 -8.56 20.48
CA ILE A 14 0.60 -9.60 19.46
C ILE A 14 2.04 -10.05 19.14
N ASP A 15 2.30 -11.35 19.22
CA ASP A 15 3.57 -11.91 18.74
C ASP A 15 3.77 -11.54 17.28
N TYR A 16 4.93 -10.94 16.95
CA TYR A 16 5.23 -10.50 15.58
C TYR A 16 5.15 -11.64 14.55
N LYS A 17 5.32 -12.90 14.98
CA LYS A 17 5.17 -14.09 14.15
C LYS A 17 3.70 -14.43 13.82
N LYS A 18 2.76 -13.84 14.54
CA LYS A 18 1.30 -13.99 14.36
C LYS A 18 0.62 -12.71 13.89
N ASP A 19 1.39 -11.65 13.64
CA ASP A 19 0.92 -10.35 13.18
C ASP A 19 0.63 -10.38 11.67
N VAL A 20 -0.50 -10.97 11.32
CA VAL A 20 -0.94 -11.12 9.91
C VAL A 20 -1.20 -9.80 9.20
N ASP A 21 -1.41 -8.71 9.93
CA ASP A 21 -1.59 -7.36 9.39
C ASP A 21 -0.26 -6.64 9.10
N GLY A 22 0.86 -7.13 9.66
CA GLY A 22 2.18 -6.52 9.50
C GLY A 22 2.35 -5.15 10.19
N PHE A 23 1.63 -4.91 11.29
CA PHE A 23 1.64 -3.64 12.02
C PHE A 23 2.53 -3.63 13.25
N ASN A 24 3.00 -4.81 13.69
CA ASN A 24 3.90 -4.91 14.83
C ASN A 24 5.22 -4.18 14.52
N PRO A 25 5.75 -3.37 15.46
CA PRO A 25 7.00 -2.63 15.26
C PRO A 25 8.19 -3.51 14.85
N VAL A 26 8.23 -4.78 15.26
CA VAL A 26 9.27 -5.73 14.85
C VAL A 26 9.17 -6.02 13.35
N ASN A 27 7.97 -6.31 12.83
CA ASN A 27 7.75 -6.54 11.40
C ASN A 27 8.06 -5.29 10.58
N VAL A 28 7.65 -4.10 11.05
CA VAL A 28 7.97 -2.82 10.41
C VAL A 28 9.49 -2.59 10.36
N GLY A 29 10.21 -2.88 11.44
CA GLY A 29 11.67 -2.79 11.49
C GLY A 29 12.34 -3.78 10.53
N LYS A 30 11.90 -5.03 10.53
CA LYS A 30 12.39 -6.08 9.61
C LYS A 30 12.18 -5.69 8.15
N LEU A 31 10.99 -5.17 7.80
CA LEU A 31 10.71 -4.69 6.44
C LEU A 31 11.69 -3.60 6.02
N SER A 32 12.00 -2.65 6.92
CA SER A 32 12.96 -1.58 6.64
C SER A 32 14.40 -2.08 6.46
N LEU A 33 14.73 -3.23 7.06
CA LEU A 33 16.03 -3.89 6.95
C LEU A 33 16.10 -4.93 5.81
N GLY A 34 15.02 -5.11 5.05
CA GLY A 34 14.95 -6.12 3.99
C GLY A 34 14.95 -7.56 4.51
N GLN A 35 14.51 -7.78 5.76
CA GLN A 35 14.43 -9.10 6.40
C GLN A 35 13.03 -9.70 6.22
N ASP A 36 12.94 -11.03 6.28
CA ASP A 36 11.66 -11.73 6.20
C ASP A 36 10.70 -11.32 7.34
N CYS A 37 9.52 -10.85 6.96
CA CYS A 37 8.51 -10.38 7.89
C CYS A 37 7.11 -10.41 7.26
N PHE A 38 6.08 -10.26 8.08
CA PHE A 38 4.75 -9.95 7.58
C PHE A 38 4.69 -8.50 7.12
N VAL A 39 4.31 -8.31 5.86
CA VAL A 39 4.12 -7.00 5.25
C VAL A 39 2.67 -6.56 5.41
N SER A 40 2.43 -5.28 5.67
CA SER A 40 1.08 -4.71 5.70
C SER A 40 0.30 -5.09 4.43
N CYS A 41 -0.94 -5.57 4.61
CA CYS A 41 -1.70 -6.21 3.55
C CYS A 41 -1.95 -5.32 2.33
N THR A 42 -2.27 -4.04 2.52
CA THR A 42 -2.52 -3.11 1.41
C THR A 42 -1.25 -2.84 0.57
N PRO A 43 -0.11 -2.46 1.14
CA PRO A 43 1.16 -2.36 0.42
C PRO A 43 1.55 -3.64 -0.30
N TYR A 44 1.41 -4.79 0.38
CA TYR A 44 1.72 -6.08 -0.22
C TYR A 44 0.82 -6.38 -1.42
N GLY A 45 -0.48 -6.13 -1.30
CA GLY A 45 -1.44 -6.28 -2.40
C GLY A 45 -1.13 -5.39 -3.59
N ILE A 46 -0.68 -4.15 -3.36
CA ILE A 46 -0.25 -3.24 -4.43
C ILE A 46 0.95 -3.80 -5.19
N ILE A 47 1.97 -4.29 -4.48
CA ILE A 47 3.14 -4.93 -5.13
C ILE A 47 2.71 -6.15 -5.94
N LYS A 48 1.85 -7.02 -5.38
CA LYS A 48 1.34 -8.20 -6.09
C LYS A 48 0.54 -7.85 -7.34
N MET A 49 -0.25 -6.78 -7.31
CA MET A 49 -0.94 -6.28 -8.51
C MET A 49 0.07 -5.82 -9.58
N LEU A 50 1.08 -5.03 -9.20
CA LEU A 50 2.10 -4.58 -10.15
C LEU A 50 2.85 -5.77 -10.77
N GLU A 51 3.21 -6.78 -9.97
CA GLU A 51 3.87 -8.01 -10.43
C GLU A 51 2.98 -8.82 -11.38
N GLU A 52 1.71 -9.05 -11.03
CA GLU A 52 0.75 -9.85 -11.81
C GLU A 52 0.48 -9.24 -13.18
N TYR A 53 0.31 -7.91 -13.23
CA TYR A 53 0.13 -7.19 -14.49
C TYR A 53 1.45 -6.92 -15.23
N LYS A 54 2.59 -7.44 -14.71
CA LYS A 54 3.92 -7.30 -15.30
C LYS A 54 4.31 -5.84 -15.51
N ILE A 55 3.89 -4.97 -14.60
CA ILE A 55 4.22 -3.55 -14.62
C ILE A 55 5.63 -3.40 -14.06
N PRO A 56 6.59 -2.86 -14.84
CA PRO A 56 7.97 -2.73 -14.38
C PRO A 56 8.06 -1.74 -13.22
N ILE A 57 8.72 -2.15 -12.14
CA ILE A 57 8.96 -1.33 -10.94
C ILE A 57 10.42 -0.87 -10.91
N GLU A 58 11.35 -1.75 -11.27
CA GLU A 58 12.78 -1.47 -11.29
C GLU A 58 13.13 -0.28 -12.18
N GLY A 59 13.92 0.65 -11.63
CA GLY A 59 14.34 1.88 -12.32
C GLY A 59 13.22 2.90 -12.56
N LYS A 60 12.01 2.69 -12.04
CA LYS A 60 10.87 3.62 -12.21
C LYS A 60 10.80 4.65 -11.11
N ASN A 61 10.34 5.85 -11.48
CA ASN A 61 10.01 6.90 -10.53
C ASN A 61 8.60 6.64 -9.95
N ALA A 62 8.52 6.23 -8.70
CA ALA A 62 7.28 5.99 -7.99
C ALA A 62 7.00 7.11 -7.00
N VAL A 63 5.81 7.70 -7.06
CA VAL A 63 5.35 8.68 -6.07
C VAL A 63 4.23 8.10 -5.22
N ILE A 64 4.35 8.24 -3.91
CA ILE A 64 3.32 7.88 -2.93
C ILE A 64 2.74 9.17 -2.38
N ILE A 65 1.45 9.42 -2.58
CA ILE A 65 0.75 10.57 -2.01
C ILE A 65 0.03 10.10 -0.74
N GLY A 66 0.70 10.26 0.40
CA GLY A 66 0.27 9.78 1.70
C GLY A 66 1.41 9.14 2.48
N ARG A 67 1.39 9.26 3.81
CA ARG A 67 2.47 8.76 4.69
C ARG A 67 1.93 8.06 5.94
N SER A 68 0.81 7.36 5.81
CA SER A 68 0.24 6.60 6.91
C SER A 68 1.15 5.43 7.31
N ASN A 69 1.05 5.01 8.58
CA ASN A 69 1.83 3.87 9.08
C ASN A 69 1.38 2.53 8.48
N ILE A 70 0.13 2.47 7.98
CA ILE A 70 -0.48 1.24 7.47
C ILE A 70 -0.37 1.07 5.96
N VAL A 71 -0.14 2.16 5.20
CA VAL A 71 -0.02 2.12 3.74
C VAL A 71 1.25 2.82 3.26
N GLY A 72 1.35 4.15 3.45
CA GLY A 72 2.41 4.95 2.81
C GLY A 72 3.81 4.52 3.22
N LYS A 73 4.08 4.43 4.52
CA LYS A 73 5.42 4.06 5.02
C LYS A 73 5.86 2.64 4.64
N PRO A 74 5.05 1.58 4.86
CA PRO A 74 5.47 0.24 4.43
C PRO A 74 5.60 0.13 2.91
N LEU A 75 4.79 0.84 2.13
CA LEU A 75 4.89 0.83 0.68
C LEU A 75 6.20 1.44 0.15
N ILE A 76 6.76 2.44 0.86
CA ILE A 76 8.10 2.96 0.54
C ILE A 76 9.12 1.82 0.53
N GLN A 77 9.15 1.01 1.59
CA GLN A 77 10.11 -0.09 1.71
C GLN A 77 9.87 -1.17 0.65
N CYS A 78 8.60 -1.49 0.37
CA CYS A 78 8.25 -2.46 -0.67
C CYS A 78 8.71 -2.02 -2.07
N LEU A 79 8.57 -0.74 -2.41
CA LEU A 79 9.00 -0.21 -3.70
C LEU A 79 10.54 -0.09 -3.79
N LEU A 80 11.20 0.34 -2.70
CA LEU A 80 12.66 0.38 -2.64
C LEU A 80 13.27 -1.01 -2.80
N SER A 81 12.70 -2.05 -2.18
CA SER A 81 13.16 -3.43 -2.34
C SER A 81 13.01 -3.98 -3.76
N LYS A 82 12.21 -3.31 -4.60
CA LYS A 82 12.02 -3.59 -6.03
C LYS A 82 12.80 -2.61 -6.94
N ASN A 83 13.79 -1.92 -6.39
CA ASN A 83 14.68 -0.99 -7.10
C ASN A 83 13.95 0.21 -7.74
N ALA A 84 12.82 0.67 -7.19
CA ALA A 84 12.21 1.92 -7.60
C ALA A 84 12.89 3.14 -6.96
N THR A 85 12.86 4.28 -7.64
CA THR A 85 13.13 5.59 -7.03
C THR A 85 11.84 6.10 -6.41
N VAL A 86 11.79 6.29 -5.09
CA VAL A 86 10.54 6.59 -4.38
C VAL A 86 10.52 8.01 -3.87
N THR A 87 9.49 8.76 -4.24
CA THR A 87 9.16 10.07 -3.69
C THR A 87 7.90 10.00 -2.85
N VAL A 88 7.90 10.65 -1.67
CA VAL A 88 6.74 10.68 -0.78
C VAL A 88 6.19 12.08 -0.69
N CYS A 89 4.92 12.24 -1.06
CA CYS A 89 4.19 13.50 -0.96
C CYS A 89 3.15 13.44 0.18
N HIS A 90 2.91 14.58 0.78
CA HIS A 90 1.96 14.73 1.90
C HIS A 90 1.37 16.15 1.93
N SER A 91 0.50 16.43 2.90
CA SER A 91 -0.22 17.72 3.01
C SER A 91 0.66 18.98 3.12
N LYS A 92 1.96 18.83 3.32
CA LYS A 92 2.94 19.92 3.38
C LYS A 92 3.88 19.96 2.17
N THR A 93 3.73 19.03 1.23
CA THR A 93 4.53 19.00 0.00
C THR A 93 4.09 20.14 -0.91
N GLN A 94 5.06 20.92 -1.38
CA GLN A 94 4.85 21.95 -2.39
C GLN A 94 4.96 21.35 -3.79
N ASN A 95 4.33 21.96 -4.78
CA ASN A 95 4.43 21.59 -6.20
C ASN A 95 4.17 20.10 -6.50
N ILE A 96 3.18 19.52 -5.79
CA ILE A 96 2.85 18.09 -5.91
C ILE A 96 2.49 17.69 -7.35
N GLU A 97 1.89 18.61 -8.12
CA GLU A 97 1.54 18.42 -9.53
C GLU A 97 2.78 18.19 -10.41
N GLU A 98 3.86 18.92 -10.19
CA GLU A 98 5.11 18.75 -10.92
C GLU A 98 5.76 17.40 -10.61
N ILE A 99 5.74 16.99 -9.33
CA ILE A 99 6.27 15.70 -8.90
C ILE A 99 5.50 14.56 -9.55
N THR A 100 4.17 14.61 -9.52
CA THR A 100 3.32 13.54 -10.07
C THR A 100 3.39 13.45 -11.58
N LYS A 101 3.49 14.58 -12.30
CA LYS A 101 3.69 14.63 -13.77
C LYS A 101 4.97 13.94 -14.24
N ASN A 102 5.98 13.85 -13.39
CA ASN A 102 7.26 13.23 -13.72
C ASN A 102 7.37 11.78 -13.26
N SER A 103 6.29 11.21 -12.66
CA SER A 103 6.30 9.88 -12.08
C SER A 103 5.73 8.82 -13.02
N ASP A 104 6.35 7.64 -13.01
CA ASP A 104 5.91 6.47 -13.79
C ASP A 104 4.79 5.72 -13.08
N ILE A 105 4.88 5.64 -11.75
CA ILE A 105 3.91 4.97 -10.88
C ILE A 105 3.44 5.99 -9.84
N ILE A 106 2.13 6.18 -9.72
CA ILE A 106 1.52 7.08 -8.75
C ILE A 106 0.60 6.28 -7.84
N ILE A 107 0.83 6.33 -6.54
CA ILE A 107 -0.03 5.71 -5.52
C ILE A 107 -0.73 6.81 -4.74
N ALA A 108 -2.05 6.92 -4.90
CA ALA A 108 -2.89 7.89 -4.21
C ALA A 108 -3.48 7.27 -2.93
N ALA A 109 -3.03 7.72 -1.75
CA ALA A 109 -3.41 7.17 -0.44
C ALA A 109 -3.54 8.28 0.61
N MET A 110 -4.26 9.35 0.28
CA MET A 110 -4.38 10.55 1.12
C MET A 110 -5.76 10.73 1.76
N GLY A 111 -6.77 9.97 1.32
CA GLY A 111 -8.15 10.10 1.82
C GLY A 111 -8.82 11.43 1.40
N LYS A 112 -8.57 11.89 0.19
CA LYS A 112 -9.19 13.10 -0.39
C LYS A 112 -9.86 12.74 -1.71
N PRO A 113 -11.21 12.82 -1.78
CA PRO A 113 -11.95 12.43 -2.98
C PRO A 113 -11.47 13.19 -4.23
N LYS A 114 -11.17 12.44 -5.30
CA LYS A 114 -10.84 12.99 -6.62
C LYS A 114 -9.71 14.04 -6.63
N PHE A 115 -8.75 13.93 -5.73
CA PHE A 115 -7.64 14.88 -5.62
C PHE A 115 -6.72 14.82 -6.83
N LEU A 116 -6.32 13.60 -7.26
CA LEU A 116 -5.42 13.43 -8.40
C LEU A 116 -6.21 13.62 -9.71
N LYS A 117 -5.87 14.66 -10.45
CA LYS A 117 -6.51 15.07 -11.71
C LYS A 117 -5.72 14.65 -12.93
N GLY A 118 -6.36 14.66 -14.10
CA GLY A 118 -5.72 14.33 -15.37
C GLY A 118 -4.52 15.21 -15.72
N ASN A 119 -4.53 16.50 -15.34
CA ASN A 119 -3.39 17.41 -15.55
C ASN A 119 -2.19 17.10 -14.64
N MET A 120 -2.36 16.30 -13.60
CA MET A 120 -1.32 15.91 -12.64
C MET A 120 -0.62 14.60 -13.04
N VAL A 121 -1.00 13.95 -14.11
CA VAL A 121 -0.50 12.62 -14.51
C VAL A 121 0.10 12.69 -15.91
N LYS A 122 1.27 12.06 -16.10
CA LYS A 122 1.87 11.95 -17.43
C LYS A 122 1.20 10.85 -18.25
N GLN A 123 1.32 10.97 -19.57
CA GLN A 123 0.85 9.95 -20.49
C GLN A 123 1.54 8.60 -20.24
N GLY A 124 0.76 7.53 -20.18
CA GLY A 124 1.27 6.16 -19.99
C GLY A 124 1.62 5.78 -18.55
N ALA A 125 1.41 6.65 -17.56
CA ALA A 125 1.67 6.32 -16.16
C ALA A 125 0.77 5.20 -15.65
N THR A 126 1.22 4.53 -14.58
CA THR A 126 0.42 3.60 -13.79
C THR A 126 -0.10 4.31 -12.54
N VAL A 127 -1.40 4.26 -12.30
CA VAL A 127 -2.04 4.90 -11.14
C VAL A 127 -2.74 3.87 -10.27
N ILE A 128 -2.36 3.83 -9.00
CA ILE A 128 -2.97 2.97 -7.97
C ILE A 128 -3.74 3.85 -7.00
N ASP A 129 -5.05 3.73 -7.01
CA ASP A 129 -5.94 4.46 -6.10
C ASP A 129 -6.25 3.61 -4.87
N VAL A 130 -5.78 4.03 -3.72
CA VAL A 130 -6.00 3.38 -2.41
C VAL A 130 -7.14 4.06 -1.65
N GLY A 131 -7.60 5.22 -2.14
CA GLY A 131 -8.63 6.01 -1.49
C GLY A 131 -9.97 5.28 -1.40
N ILE A 132 -10.61 5.36 -0.24
CA ILE A 132 -12.01 4.92 -0.04
C ILE A 132 -12.73 6.06 0.66
N ASN A 133 -13.41 6.88 -0.11
CA ASN A 133 -14.12 8.03 0.40
C ASN A 133 -15.62 7.82 0.21
N ARG A 134 -16.39 7.87 1.30
CA ARG A 134 -17.85 7.81 1.25
C ARG A 134 -18.42 9.21 1.11
N MET A 135 -19.09 9.45 0.01
CA MET A 135 -19.78 10.72 -0.26
C MET A 135 -21.11 10.80 0.49
N GLU A 136 -21.69 11.99 0.64
CA GLU A 136 -22.97 12.21 1.33
C GLU A 136 -24.13 11.40 0.71
N ASN A 137 -24.10 11.17 -0.59
CA ASN A 137 -25.06 10.33 -1.31
C ASN A 137 -24.82 8.82 -1.16
N GLY A 138 -23.89 8.39 -0.29
CA GLY A 138 -23.53 6.98 -0.05
C GLY A 138 -22.59 6.38 -1.10
N LYS A 139 -22.29 7.08 -2.20
CA LYS A 139 -21.36 6.59 -3.23
C LYS A 139 -19.93 6.54 -2.69
N ILE A 140 -19.20 5.46 -3.02
CA ILE A 140 -17.78 5.31 -2.73
C ILE A 140 -16.98 5.82 -3.94
N VAL A 141 -16.00 6.67 -3.67
CA VAL A 141 -15.05 7.20 -4.66
C VAL A 141 -13.63 7.12 -4.14
N GLY A 142 -12.67 7.06 -5.04
CA GLY A 142 -11.25 7.07 -4.72
C GLY A 142 -10.68 8.48 -4.53
N ASP A 143 -9.37 8.52 -4.34
CA ASP A 143 -8.57 9.75 -4.29
C ASP A 143 -8.24 10.27 -5.70
N VAL A 144 -8.51 9.48 -6.74
CA VAL A 144 -8.22 9.79 -8.15
C VAL A 144 -9.52 10.18 -8.87
N ASP A 145 -9.46 11.20 -9.74
CA ASP A 145 -10.50 11.46 -10.70
C ASP A 145 -10.40 10.45 -11.85
N PHE A 146 -11.06 9.31 -11.68
CA PHE A 146 -10.95 8.17 -12.57
C PHE A 146 -11.26 8.51 -14.03
N GLU A 147 -12.28 9.34 -14.27
CA GLU A 147 -12.75 9.69 -15.62
C GLU A 147 -11.70 10.49 -16.42
N GLU A 148 -10.98 11.40 -15.74
CA GLU A 148 -9.93 12.18 -16.38
C GLU A 148 -8.63 11.40 -16.50
N VAL A 149 -8.23 10.72 -15.42
CA VAL A 149 -6.92 10.06 -15.30
C VAL A 149 -6.85 8.82 -16.17
N SER A 150 -7.94 8.03 -16.29
CA SER A 150 -7.97 6.83 -17.12
C SER A 150 -7.69 7.08 -18.60
N LYS A 151 -7.95 8.28 -19.10
CA LYS A 151 -7.66 8.67 -20.50
C LYS A 151 -6.17 8.82 -20.79
N LYS A 152 -5.34 8.92 -19.74
CA LYS A 152 -3.89 9.15 -19.86
C LYS A 152 -3.04 7.98 -19.40
N THR A 153 -3.58 7.12 -18.55
CA THR A 153 -2.84 6.04 -17.90
C THR A 153 -2.82 4.77 -18.73
N SER A 154 -1.73 4.00 -18.63
CA SER A 154 -1.68 2.63 -19.16
C SER A 154 -2.40 1.66 -18.23
N TYR A 155 -2.33 1.92 -16.93
CA TYR A 155 -3.00 1.13 -15.89
C TYR A 155 -3.56 2.05 -14.82
N ILE A 156 -4.77 1.75 -14.36
CA ILE A 156 -5.42 2.46 -13.26
C ILE A 156 -6.33 1.50 -12.49
N THR A 157 -6.28 1.55 -11.18
CA THR A 157 -7.19 0.76 -10.35
C THR A 157 -8.53 1.47 -10.17
N PRO A 158 -9.67 0.77 -10.30
CA PRO A 158 -10.98 1.33 -9.99
C PRO A 158 -11.21 1.42 -8.47
N VAL A 159 -12.12 2.30 -8.06
CA VAL A 159 -12.67 2.34 -6.70
C VAL A 159 -14.19 2.42 -6.80
N PRO A 160 -14.91 1.44 -6.23
CA PRO A 160 -14.46 0.20 -5.58
C PRO A 160 -13.96 -0.86 -6.57
N GLY A 161 -13.37 -1.96 -6.05
CA GLY A 161 -13.00 -3.14 -6.83
C GLY A 161 -11.52 -3.26 -7.21
N GLY A 162 -10.68 -2.28 -6.85
CA GLY A 162 -9.23 -2.29 -7.08
C GLY A 162 -8.44 -2.84 -5.88
N VAL A 163 -7.79 -1.95 -5.15
CA VAL A 163 -6.87 -2.30 -4.03
C VAL A 163 -7.58 -2.98 -2.86
N GLY A 164 -8.83 -2.62 -2.57
CA GLY A 164 -9.58 -3.17 -1.43
C GLY A 164 -9.64 -4.71 -1.41
N PRO A 165 -10.13 -5.38 -2.47
CA PRO A 165 -10.13 -6.85 -2.57
C PRO A 165 -8.74 -7.47 -2.40
N MET A 166 -7.70 -6.84 -2.94
CA MET A 166 -6.32 -7.32 -2.79
C MET A 166 -5.82 -7.24 -1.34
N THR A 167 -6.23 -6.24 -0.58
CA THR A 167 -5.93 -6.16 0.86
C THR A 167 -6.46 -7.38 1.60
N ILE A 168 -7.69 -7.81 1.30
CA ILE A 168 -8.31 -8.99 1.90
C ILE A 168 -7.58 -10.26 1.45
N ALA A 169 -7.26 -10.38 0.17
CA ALA A 169 -6.51 -11.52 -0.35
C ALA A 169 -5.14 -11.68 0.33
N MET A 170 -4.42 -10.57 0.57
CA MET A 170 -3.14 -10.61 1.27
C MET A 170 -3.28 -10.94 2.75
N LEU A 171 -4.34 -10.50 3.40
CA LEU A 171 -4.65 -10.91 4.78
C LEU A 171 -4.85 -12.43 4.85
N MET A 172 -5.64 -13.00 3.95
CA MET A 172 -5.84 -14.45 3.89
C MET A 172 -4.53 -15.20 3.61
N ASN A 173 -3.69 -14.70 2.71
CA ASN A 173 -2.37 -15.25 2.45
C ASN A 173 -1.49 -15.25 3.71
N ASN A 174 -1.46 -14.16 4.46
CA ASN A 174 -0.70 -14.07 5.71
C ASN A 174 -1.24 -15.03 6.78
N ILE A 175 -2.56 -15.18 6.92
CA ILE A 175 -3.19 -16.14 7.83
C ILE A 175 -2.75 -17.58 7.49
N VAL A 176 -2.80 -17.95 6.21
CA VAL A 176 -2.35 -19.27 5.75
C VAL A 176 -0.87 -19.48 6.07
N THR A 177 -0.03 -18.48 5.84
CA THR A 177 1.41 -18.54 6.16
C THR A 177 1.64 -18.78 7.67
N VAL A 178 0.92 -18.07 8.55
CA VAL A 178 1.01 -18.29 10.02
C VAL A 178 0.60 -19.69 10.38
N SER A 179 -0.49 -20.22 9.80
CA SER A 179 -0.98 -21.56 10.12
C SER A 179 0.04 -22.64 9.76
N TYR A 180 0.68 -22.56 8.61
CA TYR A 180 1.70 -23.51 8.19
C TYR A 180 2.98 -23.44 9.05
N THR A 181 3.43 -22.25 9.44
CA THR A 181 4.60 -22.12 10.30
C THR A 181 4.33 -22.64 11.70
N HIS A 182 3.10 -22.53 12.20
CA HIS A 182 2.71 -23.04 13.52
C HIS A 182 2.60 -24.57 13.54
N LEU A 183 2.02 -25.17 12.50
CA LEU A 183 1.93 -26.63 12.36
C LEU A 183 3.31 -27.29 12.30
N ARG A 184 4.25 -26.74 11.51
CA ARG A 184 5.62 -27.26 11.44
C ARG A 184 6.38 -27.16 12.76
N ALA A 185 6.16 -26.12 13.57
CA ALA A 185 6.78 -25.99 14.88
C ALA A 185 6.33 -27.12 15.84
N HIS A 186 5.06 -27.54 15.78
CA HIS A 186 4.54 -28.64 16.58
C HIS A 186 5.02 -30.02 16.11
N GLU A 187 5.33 -30.21 14.84
CA GLU A 187 5.86 -31.48 14.32
C GLU A 187 7.33 -31.70 14.73
N THR A 188 8.12 -30.63 14.87
CA THR A 188 9.55 -30.70 15.26
C THR A 188 9.76 -30.84 16.78
N ASP A 189 8.76 -30.51 17.61
CA ASP A 189 8.82 -30.68 19.07
C ASP A 189 8.44 -32.11 19.53
N GLN A 190 8.15 -33.02 18.60
CA GLN A 190 7.77 -34.43 18.90
C GLN A 190 8.91 -35.45 18.73
N TYR A 191 10.16 -34.99 18.50
CA TYR A 191 11.34 -35.88 18.41
C TYR A 191 12.43 -35.52 19.40
#